data_46d7d1ae0f1805c147fab0b1ca3f9b08
#
_entry.id   46d7d1ae0f1805c147fab0b1ca3f9b08
#
_cell.length_a   1.000
_cell.length_b   1.000
_cell.length_c   1.000
_cell.angle_alpha   90.00
_cell.angle_beta   90.00
_cell.angle_gamma   90.00
#
_symmetry.space_group_name_H-M   'P 1'
#
loop_
_entity.id
_entity.type
_entity.pdbx_description
1 polymer ?
#
loop_
_entity_poly.entity_id
_entity_poly.type
_entity_poly.pdbx_seq_one_letter_code
_entity_poly.pdbx_strand_id
1 'polypeptide(L)'
;KKFINKKIICFKDRSKLDIEAIFDYISNEEIDEIFCSISELNNEDLLAIVNYADNNLKVVKFIPDRSKVLSKKLRHDYYGIIPILTFRTIPLDDPLSALLKRVFDIVFSLAVIVLILSWLTPLIALVIKVESKGSVFFTQSRNGYNFKSFKCFKFRSMVVNPKADLEQVTRGDARITIFGQLLRKTSLDEMPQFFNVLKGDMSVVGPRPHMLSHTDMYAKKIDKFMVRHFVKPGITGLAQVSGFRGEVE
;
A
#
# COMPACT_ATOMS: atom_id res chain seq x y z
N LYS A 1 -3.24 2.75 -20.04
CA LYS A 1 -3.72 4.02 -19.45
C LYS A 1 -5.25 3.98 -19.55
N LYS A 2 -5.96 3.72 -18.45
CA LYS A 2 -7.40 4.01 -18.39
C LYS A 2 -7.55 5.52 -18.48
N PHE A 3 -8.20 6.01 -19.51
CA PHE A 3 -8.71 7.38 -19.54
C PHE A 3 -9.78 7.45 -18.46
N ILE A 4 -9.40 7.98 -17.30
CA ILE A 4 -10.34 8.36 -16.26
C ILE A 4 -11.07 9.59 -16.80
N ASN A 5 -12.38 9.60 -16.75
CA ASN A 5 -13.18 10.79 -17.04
C ASN A 5 -12.79 11.88 -16.05
N LYS A 6 -11.92 12.81 -16.49
CA LYS A 6 -11.43 13.89 -15.63
C LYS A 6 -12.47 15.00 -15.61
N LYS A 7 -13.16 15.12 -14.49
CA LYS A 7 -14.04 16.24 -14.22
C LYS A 7 -13.20 17.36 -13.62
N ILE A 8 -13.03 18.48 -14.31
CA ILE A 8 -12.34 19.67 -13.82
C ILE A 8 -13.37 20.58 -13.18
N ILE A 9 -13.21 20.87 -11.89
CA ILE A 9 -14.05 21.79 -11.15
C ILE A 9 -13.17 22.93 -10.68
N CYS A 10 -13.54 24.16 -11.04
CA CYS A 10 -12.86 25.36 -10.62
C CYS A 10 -13.66 26.06 -9.53
N PHE A 11 -13.09 26.21 -8.36
CA PHE A 11 -13.60 27.11 -7.33
C PHE A 11 -13.01 28.51 -7.59
N LYS A 12 -13.84 29.45 -8.05
CA LYS A 12 -13.39 30.79 -8.52
C LYS A 12 -13.43 31.86 -7.44
N ASP A 13 -14.12 31.68 -6.34
CA ASP A 13 -14.40 32.73 -5.39
C ASP A 13 -13.71 32.50 -4.04
N ARG A 14 -12.67 33.28 -3.76
CA ARG A 14 -11.86 33.25 -2.54
C ARG A 14 -12.65 33.58 -1.27
N SER A 15 -13.71 34.42 -1.40
CA SER A 15 -14.54 34.84 -0.27
C SER A 15 -15.49 33.79 0.26
N LYS A 16 -15.64 32.66 -0.47
CA LYS A 16 -16.56 31.56 -0.17
C LYS A 16 -15.86 30.19 -0.14
N LEU A 17 -14.54 30.16 0.04
CA LEU A 17 -13.79 28.91 0.05
C LEU A 17 -14.03 28.20 1.38
N ASP A 18 -15.03 27.36 1.41
CA ASP A 18 -15.26 26.40 2.50
C ASP A 18 -14.46 25.11 2.18
N ILE A 19 -13.34 24.95 2.88
CA ILE A 19 -12.44 23.81 2.66
C ILE A 19 -13.12 22.49 3.04
N GLU A 20 -13.97 22.46 4.06
CA GLU A 20 -14.70 21.26 4.47
C GLU A 20 -15.68 20.84 3.38
N ALA A 21 -16.41 21.78 2.79
CA ALA A 21 -17.31 21.49 1.65
C ALA A 21 -16.54 20.97 0.42
N ILE A 22 -15.30 21.43 0.19
CA ILE A 22 -14.43 20.93 -0.88
C ILE A 22 -14.04 19.47 -0.58
N PHE A 23 -13.67 19.13 0.64
CA PHE A 23 -13.29 17.76 1.02
C PHE A 23 -14.46 16.80 0.90
N ASP A 24 -15.64 17.20 1.32
CA ASP A 24 -16.87 16.42 1.15
C ASP A 24 -17.18 16.18 -0.33
N TYR A 25 -17.02 17.21 -1.15
CA TYR A 25 -17.21 17.09 -2.59
C TYR A 25 -16.21 16.12 -3.24
N ILE A 26 -14.92 16.24 -2.90
CA ILE A 26 -13.86 15.35 -3.41
C ILE A 26 -14.14 13.89 -3.01
N SER A 27 -14.65 13.68 -1.80
CA SER A 27 -14.99 12.36 -1.28
C SER A 27 -16.15 11.73 -2.04
N ASN A 28 -17.23 12.50 -2.27
CA ASN A 28 -18.47 12.05 -2.89
C ASN A 28 -18.34 11.78 -4.40
N GLU A 29 -17.48 12.53 -5.10
CA GLU A 29 -17.30 12.44 -6.56
C GLU A 29 -16.12 11.55 -6.99
N GLU A 30 -15.52 10.77 -6.09
CA GLU A 30 -14.39 9.87 -6.38
C GLU A 30 -13.23 10.53 -7.15
N ILE A 31 -12.89 11.77 -6.79
CA ILE A 31 -11.82 12.54 -7.46
C ILE A 31 -10.46 11.98 -7.07
N ASP A 32 -9.58 11.70 -8.04
CA ASP A 32 -8.23 11.18 -7.83
C ASP A 32 -7.15 12.27 -7.80
N GLU A 33 -7.34 13.36 -8.56
CA GLU A 33 -6.34 14.43 -8.72
C GLU A 33 -6.94 15.79 -8.38
N ILE A 34 -6.21 16.58 -7.57
CA ILE A 34 -6.59 17.92 -7.13
C ILE A 34 -5.58 18.92 -7.69
N PHE A 35 -6.04 19.91 -8.45
CA PHE A 35 -5.20 20.98 -8.97
C PHE A 35 -5.44 22.26 -8.17
N CYS A 36 -4.38 22.79 -7.54
CA CYS A 36 -4.43 23.99 -6.70
C CYS A 36 -3.60 25.10 -7.28
N SER A 37 -4.13 26.34 -7.31
CA SER A 37 -3.35 27.54 -7.60
C SER A 37 -2.66 28.01 -6.33
N ILE A 38 -1.33 28.14 -6.36
CA ILE A 38 -0.55 28.59 -5.18
C ILE A 38 -0.81 30.05 -4.86
N SER A 39 -1.13 30.88 -5.86
CA SER A 39 -1.40 32.30 -5.66
C SER A 39 -2.73 32.57 -4.98
N GLU A 40 -3.67 31.66 -5.06
CA GLU A 40 -5.05 31.82 -4.60
C GLU A 40 -5.27 31.28 -3.18
N LEU A 41 -4.39 30.45 -2.68
CA LEU A 41 -4.52 29.78 -1.37
C LEU A 41 -3.51 30.34 -0.36
N ASN A 42 -3.90 30.42 0.90
CA ASN A 42 -2.98 30.68 2.00
C ASN A 42 -2.20 29.40 2.37
N ASN A 43 -1.17 29.53 3.21
CA ASN A 43 -0.33 28.39 3.60
C ASN A 43 -1.09 27.34 4.43
N GLU A 44 -2.07 27.77 5.24
CA GLU A 44 -2.86 26.87 6.10
C GLU A 44 -3.80 26.01 5.25
N ASP A 45 -4.51 26.62 4.32
CA ASP A 45 -5.41 25.93 3.39
C ASP A 45 -4.63 24.96 2.50
N LEU A 46 -3.45 25.36 2.06
CA LEU A 46 -2.57 24.55 1.23
C LEU A 46 -2.09 23.31 1.97
N LEU A 47 -1.71 23.45 3.25
CA LEU A 47 -1.34 22.34 4.11
C LEU A 47 -2.54 21.43 4.41
N ALA A 48 -3.73 22.01 4.63
CA ALA A 48 -4.95 21.22 4.85
C ALA A 48 -5.28 20.34 3.63
N ILE A 49 -5.20 20.90 2.42
CA ILE A 49 -5.43 20.16 1.17
C ILE A 49 -4.40 19.04 0.97
N VAL A 50 -3.12 19.30 1.24
CA VAL A 50 -2.06 18.29 1.12
C VAL A 50 -2.28 17.16 2.12
N ASN A 51 -2.56 17.48 3.37
CA ASN A 51 -2.81 16.49 4.41
C ASN A 51 -4.06 15.64 4.11
N TYR A 52 -5.14 16.30 3.67
CA TYR A 52 -6.34 15.58 3.23
C TYR A 52 -6.05 14.61 2.09
N ALA A 53 -5.32 15.07 1.08
CA ALA A 53 -4.97 14.25 -0.08
C ALA A 53 -4.09 13.05 0.30
N ASP A 54 -3.09 13.26 1.17
CA ASP A 54 -2.22 12.21 1.68
C ASP A 54 -2.99 11.15 2.48
N ASN A 55 -3.99 11.58 3.25
CA ASN A 55 -4.82 10.68 4.06
C ASN A 55 -5.89 9.94 3.24
N ASN A 56 -6.29 10.47 2.08
CA ASN A 56 -7.34 9.92 1.23
C ASN A 56 -6.85 9.38 -0.12
N LEU A 57 -5.53 9.13 -0.28
CA LEU A 57 -4.91 8.63 -1.53
C LEU A 57 -5.20 9.49 -2.76
N LYS A 58 -5.29 10.80 -2.58
CA LYS A 58 -5.45 11.76 -3.67
C LYS A 58 -4.09 12.35 -4.06
N VAL A 59 -3.97 12.79 -5.30
CA VAL A 59 -2.74 13.41 -5.81
C VAL A 59 -2.96 14.91 -5.94
N VAL A 60 -2.17 15.71 -5.22
CA VAL A 60 -2.21 17.17 -5.34
C VAL A 60 -1.17 17.64 -6.34
N LYS A 61 -1.59 18.50 -7.26
CA LYS A 61 -0.77 19.16 -8.27
C LYS A 61 -0.94 20.68 -8.15
N PHE A 62 0.17 21.38 -8.16
CA PHE A 62 0.13 22.84 -8.01
C PHE A 62 0.37 23.53 -9.35
N ILE A 63 -0.49 24.52 -9.63
CA ILE A 63 -0.33 25.40 -10.76
C ILE A 63 0.56 26.57 -10.28
N PRO A 64 1.78 26.73 -10.84
CA PRO A 64 2.69 27.79 -10.42
C PRO A 64 2.19 29.16 -10.88
N ASP A 65 2.33 30.14 -10.01
CA ASP A 65 2.24 31.56 -10.42
C ASP A 65 3.56 32.00 -11.02
N ARG A 66 3.50 32.79 -12.07
CA ARG A 66 4.68 33.35 -12.74
C ARG A 66 5.56 34.22 -11.83
N SER A 67 5.02 34.75 -10.73
CA SER A 67 5.68 35.70 -9.85
C SER A 67 6.45 35.11 -8.66
N LYS A 68 6.24 33.81 -8.32
CA LYS A 68 6.86 33.21 -7.13
C LYS A 68 7.66 31.95 -7.51
N VAL A 69 8.97 32.10 -7.61
CA VAL A 69 9.91 30.99 -7.73
C VAL A 69 9.91 30.20 -6.46
N LEU A 70 9.53 28.95 -6.55
CA LEU A 70 9.24 28.10 -5.44
C LEU A 70 10.42 27.26 -4.97
N SER A 71 10.37 26.93 -3.70
CA SER A 71 11.37 26.18 -2.94
C SER A 71 11.79 24.86 -3.62
N LYS A 72 13.05 24.45 -3.38
CA LYS A 72 13.77 23.27 -3.92
C LYS A 72 13.11 21.90 -3.78
N LYS A 73 11.89 21.81 -3.23
CA LYS A 73 11.19 20.52 -2.96
C LYS A 73 10.10 20.17 -3.96
N LEU A 74 9.83 21.05 -4.94
CA LEU A 74 8.77 20.84 -5.92
C LEU A 74 9.37 20.36 -7.24
N ARG A 75 8.81 19.29 -7.81
CA ARG A 75 9.15 18.83 -9.15
C ARG A 75 8.25 19.52 -10.16
N HIS A 76 8.88 20.05 -11.22
CA HIS A 76 8.16 20.58 -12.38
C HIS A 76 7.76 19.39 -13.27
N ASP A 77 6.49 19.37 -13.64
CA ASP A 77 5.93 18.42 -14.60
C ASP A 77 4.99 19.17 -15.54
N TYR A 78 4.51 18.55 -16.60
CA TYR A 78 3.64 19.18 -17.58
C TYR A 78 2.37 18.37 -17.77
N TYR A 79 1.22 19.01 -17.70
CA TYR A 79 -0.06 18.46 -18.09
C TYR A 79 -0.48 19.08 -19.43
N GLY A 80 -0.13 18.43 -20.55
CA GLY A 80 -0.18 19.05 -21.87
C GLY A 80 0.81 20.22 -21.96
N ILE A 81 0.32 21.43 -22.13
CA ILE A 81 1.11 22.68 -22.16
C ILE A 81 1.15 23.40 -20.81
N ILE A 82 0.40 22.94 -19.82
CA ILE A 82 0.30 23.60 -18.52
C ILE A 82 1.41 23.06 -17.60
N PRO A 83 2.34 23.94 -17.12
CA PRO A 83 3.31 23.52 -16.12
C PRO A 83 2.57 23.27 -14.79
N ILE A 84 2.91 22.16 -14.15
CA ILE A 84 2.40 21.79 -12.83
C ILE A 84 3.56 21.50 -11.88
N LEU A 85 3.32 21.68 -10.59
CA LEU A 85 4.26 21.38 -9.54
C LEU A 85 3.71 20.26 -8.66
N THR A 86 4.54 19.29 -8.36
CA THR A 86 4.16 18.17 -7.49
C THR A 86 5.08 18.11 -6.28
N PHE A 87 4.51 17.96 -5.09
CA PHE A 87 5.29 17.85 -3.84
C PHE A 87 5.93 16.48 -3.68
N ARG A 88 5.34 15.47 -4.25
CA ARG A 88 5.79 14.09 -4.05
C ARG A 88 6.14 13.46 -5.37
N THR A 89 7.36 12.95 -5.43
CA THR A 89 7.77 12.03 -6.49
C THR A 89 7.81 10.63 -5.90
N ILE A 90 6.94 9.77 -6.40
CA ILE A 90 7.07 8.34 -6.15
C ILE A 90 8.08 7.83 -7.18
N PRO A 91 9.23 7.26 -6.77
CA PRO A 91 10.25 6.81 -7.73
C PRO A 91 9.72 5.84 -8.78
N LEU A 92 8.63 5.12 -8.47
CA LEU A 92 7.94 4.18 -9.35
C LEU A 92 6.92 4.83 -10.29
N ASP A 93 6.75 6.15 -10.26
CA ASP A 93 5.95 6.87 -11.27
C ASP A 93 6.73 7.01 -12.59
N ASP A 94 8.07 6.91 -12.54
CA ASP A 94 8.88 6.80 -13.75
C ASP A 94 8.68 5.43 -14.41
N PRO A 95 8.25 5.39 -15.70
CA PRO A 95 7.92 4.13 -16.38
C PRO A 95 9.09 3.14 -16.45
N LEU A 96 10.32 3.64 -16.61
CA LEU A 96 11.51 2.80 -16.71
C LEU A 96 11.82 2.16 -15.34
N SER A 97 11.80 2.95 -14.28
CA SER A 97 11.99 2.47 -12.91
C SER A 97 10.91 1.45 -12.50
N ALA A 98 9.66 1.70 -12.86
CA ALA A 98 8.56 0.77 -12.64
C ALA A 98 8.73 -0.55 -13.42
N LEU A 99 9.18 -0.47 -14.68
CA LEU A 99 9.47 -1.65 -15.51
C LEU A 99 10.62 -2.47 -14.92
N LEU A 100 11.76 -1.84 -14.62
CA LEU A 100 12.92 -2.51 -14.05
C LEU A 100 12.57 -3.18 -12.71
N LYS A 101 11.84 -2.48 -11.86
CA LYS A 101 11.34 -3.05 -10.60
C LYS A 101 10.43 -4.25 -10.84
N ARG A 102 9.54 -4.19 -11.83
CA ARG A 102 8.65 -5.31 -12.17
C ARG A 102 9.40 -6.52 -12.71
N VAL A 103 10.39 -6.30 -13.58
CA VAL A 103 11.26 -7.37 -14.12
C VAL A 103 12.01 -8.05 -12.97
N PHE A 104 12.63 -7.26 -12.07
CA PHE A 104 13.27 -7.78 -10.87
C PHE A 104 12.31 -8.64 -10.03
N ASP A 105 11.10 -8.13 -9.73
CA ASP A 105 10.10 -8.83 -8.94
C ASP A 105 9.71 -10.18 -9.57
N ILE A 106 9.53 -10.23 -10.89
CA ILE A 106 9.18 -11.46 -11.61
C ILE A 106 10.34 -12.46 -11.59
N VAL A 107 11.55 -12.03 -11.99
CA VAL A 107 12.72 -12.91 -12.09
C VAL A 107 13.07 -13.49 -10.72
N PHE A 108 13.12 -12.64 -9.69
CA PHE A 108 13.43 -13.07 -8.33
C PHE A 108 12.37 -14.03 -7.77
N SER A 109 11.09 -13.70 -7.96
CA SER A 109 10.00 -14.56 -7.48
C SER A 109 9.98 -15.91 -8.20
N LEU A 110 10.22 -15.92 -9.51
CA LEU A 110 10.29 -17.14 -10.30
C LEU A 110 11.46 -18.02 -9.83
N ALA A 111 12.63 -17.42 -9.60
CA ALA A 111 13.78 -18.14 -9.06
C ALA A 111 13.47 -18.78 -7.69
N VAL A 112 12.86 -18.03 -6.76
CA VAL A 112 12.47 -18.56 -5.44
C VAL A 112 11.43 -19.68 -5.58
N ILE A 113 10.44 -19.54 -6.44
CA ILE A 113 9.41 -20.56 -6.63
C ILE A 113 10.01 -21.84 -7.21
N VAL A 114 10.86 -21.74 -8.23
CA VAL A 114 11.44 -22.90 -8.90
C VAL A 114 12.52 -23.56 -8.05
N LEU A 115 13.43 -22.78 -7.44
CA LEU A 115 14.59 -23.32 -6.73
C LEU A 115 14.28 -23.73 -5.28
N ILE A 116 13.30 -23.08 -4.64
CA ILE A 116 12.99 -23.30 -3.22
C ILE A 116 11.60 -23.87 -3.04
N LEU A 117 10.56 -23.19 -3.50
CA LEU A 117 9.17 -23.59 -3.21
C LEU A 117 8.77 -24.90 -3.89
N SER A 118 9.38 -25.29 -4.99
CA SER A 118 9.07 -26.53 -5.71
C SER A 118 9.22 -27.78 -4.85
N TRP A 119 10.26 -27.87 -4.04
CA TRP A 119 10.51 -29.00 -3.14
C TRP A 119 10.11 -28.70 -1.68
N LEU A 120 10.22 -27.45 -1.23
CA LEU A 120 9.89 -27.06 0.13
C LEU A 120 8.38 -27.14 0.40
N THR A 121 7.54 -26.76 -0.60
CA THR A 121 6.09 -26.78 -0.45
C THR A 121 5.55 -28.19 -0.14
N PRO A 122 5.90 -29.27 -0.85
CA PRO A 122 5.41 -30.61 -0.51
C PRO A 122 5.87 -31.07 0.89
N LEU A 123 7.09 -30.73 1.33
CA LEU A 123 7.57 -31.05 2.67
C LEU A 123 6.75 -30.35 3.76
N ILE A 124 6.59 -29.03 3.63
CA ILE A 124 5.77 -28.25 4.55
C ILE A 124 4.30 -28.72 4.53
N ALA A 125 3.76 -29.04 3.34
CA ALA A 125 2.40 -29.52 3.19
C ALA A 125 2.17 -30.85 3.93
N LEU A 126 3.12 -31.76 3.85
CA LEU A 126 3.06 -33.03 4.55
C LEU A 126 2.96 -32.81 6.07
N VAL A 127 3.88 -32.02 6.64
CA VAL A 127 3.88 -31.74 8.09
C VAL A 127 2.60 -31.04 8.54
N ILE A 128 2.14 -30.02 7.81
CA ILE A 128 0.88 -29.31 8.12
C ILE A 128 -0.32 -30.27 8.12
N LYS A 129 -0.37 -31.21 7.17
CA LYS A 129 -1.46 -32.18 7.05
C LYS A 129 -1.45 -33.23 8.16
N VAL A 130 -0.27 -33.66 8.61
CA VAL A 130 -0.12 -34.58 9.74
C VAL A 130 -0.53 -33.88 11.05
N GLU A 131 -0.12 -32.65 11.25
CA GLU A 131 -0.36 -31.90 12.50
C GLU A 131 -1.83 -31.44 12.65
N SER A 132 -2.48 -31.05 11.58
CA SER A 132 -3.85 -30.54 11.65
C SER A 132 -4.66 -30.76 10.36
N LYS A 133 -5.96 -31.02 10.50
CA LYS A 133 -6.90 -31.17 9.38
C LYS A 133 -7.18 -29.81 8.70
N GLY A 134 -7.28 -29.80 7.37
CA GLY A 134 -7.68 -28.62 6.59
C GLY A 134 -6.73 -28.30 5.42
N SER A 135 -6.86 -27.13 4.80
CA SER A 135 -6.04 -26.66 3.67
C SER A 135 -4.59 -26.41 4.11
N VAL A 136 -3.61 -26.68 3.24
CA VAL A 136 -2.19 -26.35 3.44
C VAL A 136 -1.97 -24.84 3.36
N PHE A 137 -2.68 -24.21 2.45
CA PHE A 137 -2.60 -22.75 2.27
C PHE A 137 -3.72 -22.05 3.03
N PHE A 138 -3.37 -20.93 3.61
CA PHE A 138 -4.26 -19.94 4.19
C PHE A 138 -4.24 -18.69 3.33
N THR A 139 -5.40 -18.10 3.12
CA THR A 139 -5.53 -16.84 2.38
C THR A 139 -6.25 -15.82 3.23
N GLN A 140 -5.74 -14.59 3.25
CA GLN A 140 -6.34 -13.48 3.98
C GLN A 140 -6.40 -12.23 3.12
N SER A 141 -7.50 -11.50 3.17
CA SER A 141 -7.66 -10.24 2.45
C SER A 141 -6.80 -9.14 3.07
N ARG A 142 -6.04 -8.45 2.22
CA ARG A 142 -5.14 -7.35 2.60
C ARG A 142 -5.32 -6.16 1.66
N ASN A 143 -5.03 -4.95 2.15
CA ASN A 143 -4.97 -3.77 1.30
C ASN A 143 -3.64 -3.72 0.53
N GLY A 144 -3.74 -3.49 -0.77
CA GLY A 144 -2.63 -3.38 -1.70
C GLY A 144 -2.48 -1.98 -2.30
N TYR A 145 -1.93 -1.95 -3.50
CA TYR A 145 -1.74 -0.73 -4.30
C TYR A 145 -3.07 -0.03 -4.56
N ASN A 146 -3.10 1.30 -4.39
CA ASN A 146 -4.31 2.12 -4.51
C ASN A 146 -5.50 1.58 -3.70
N PHE A 147 -5.21 1.09 -2.49
CA PHE A 147 -6.21 0.56 -1.57
C PHE A 147 -7.04 -0.63 -2.09
N LYS A 148 -6.66 -1.22 -3.23
CA LYS A 148 -7.33 -2.41 -3.78
C LYS A 148 -7.02 -3.62 -2.92
N SER A 149 -8.05 -4.32 -2.45
CA SER A 149 -7.88 -5.53 -1.68
C SER A 149 -7.41 -6.70 -2.56
N PHE A 150 -6.55 -7.55 -2.00
CA PHE A 150 -6.09 -8.78 -2.63
C PHE A 150 -6.02 -9.92 -1.61
N LYS A 151 -6.01 -11.16 -2.08
CA LYS A 151 -5.84 -12.36 -1.23
C LYS A 151 -4.36 -12.67 -1.06
N CYS A 152 -3.84 -12.47 0.13
CA CYS A 152 -2.45 -12.76 0.50
C CYS A 152 -2.31 -14.25 0.84
N PHE A 153 -1.40 -14.95 0.16
CA PHE A 153 -1.14 -16.38 0.38
C PHE A 153 -0.14 -16.60 1.50
N LYS A 154 -0.41 -17.59 2.35
CA LYS A 154 0.49 -18.08 3.40
C LYS A 154 0.39 -19.58 3.55
N PHE A 155 1.40 -20.23 4.13
CA PHE A 155 1.20 -21.55 4.70
C PHE A 155 0.38 -21.45 5.99
N ARG A 156 -0.50 -22.42 6.19
CA ARG A 156 -1.28 -22.49 7.42
C ARG A 156 -0.36 -22.79 8.60
N SER A 157 -0.32 -21.91 9.57
CA SER A 157 0.44 -22.02 10.83
C SER A 157 -0.44 -22.15 12.07
N MET A 158 -1.77 -22.27 11.87
CA MET A 158 -2.77 -22.33 12.96
C MET A 158 -3.84 -23.39 12.64
N VAL A 159 -4.50 -23.86 13.68
CA VAL A 159 -5.71 -24.68 13.54
C VAL A 159 -6.78 -23.86 12.83
N VAL A 160 -7.60 -24.53 12.00
CA VAL A 160 -8.67 -23.85 11.26
C VAL A 160 -9.62 -23.18 12.24
N ASN A 161 -9.79 -21.86 12.07
CA ASN A 161 -10.63 -21.03 12.92
C ASN A 161 -11.50 -20.11 12.06
N PRO A 162 -12.82 -20.09 12.23
CA PRO A 162 -13.73 -19.21 11.48
C PRO A 162 -13.50 -17.72 11.73
N LYS A 163 -12.84 -17.35 12.84
CA LYS A 163 -12.51 -15.95 13.20
C LYS A 163 -11.14 -15.48 12.73
N ALA A 164 -10.45 -16.24 11.87
CA ALA A 164 -9.07 -15.96 11.44
C ALA A 164 -8.89 -14.58 10.75
N ASP A 165 -9.95 -14.04 10.14
CA ASP A 165 -9.93 -12.72 9.49
C ASP A 165 -10.26 -11.56 10.44
N LEU A 166 -10.75 -11.84 11.65
CA LEU A 166 -11.23 -10.83 12.60
C LEU A 166 -10.27 -10.63 13.76
N GLU A 167 -9.63 -11.70 14.25
CA GLU A 167 -8.80 -11.67 15.46
C GLU A 167 -7.31 -11.66 15.11
N GLN A 168 -6.60 -10.68 15.64
CA GLN A 168 -5.13 -10.66 15.56
C GLN A 168 -4.54 -11.75 16.46
N VAL A 169 -3.42 -12.30 16.01
CA VAL A 169 -2.68 -13.30 16.76
C VAL A 169 -1.85 -12.62 17.84
N THR A 170 -2.04 -13.03 19.09
CA THR A 170 -1.28 -12.55 20.27
C THR A 170 -0.11 -13.48 20.61
N ARG A 171 0.81 -13.03 21.48
CA ARG A 171 1.90 -13.89 21.99
C ARG A 171 1.29 -15.06 22.78
N GLY A 172 1.73 -16.28 22.47
CA GLY A 172 1.24 -17.49 23.14
C GLY A 172 -0.14 -17.96 22.70
N ASP A 173 -0.64 -17.51 21.57
CA ASP A 173 -1.94 -17.91 21.03
C ASP A 173 -2.03 -19.44 20.86
N ALA A 174 -2.93 -20.08 21.60
CA ALA A 174 -3.13 -21.52 21.62
C ALA A 174 -3.58 -22.12 20.27
N ARG A 175 -4.01 -21.28 19.34
CA ARG A 175 -4.39 -21.69 17.98
C ARG A 175 -3.18 -22.01 17.10
N ILE A 176 -1.98 -21.56 17.47
CA ILE A 176 -0.75 -21.79 16.69
C ILE A 176 -0.28 -23.21 16.92
N THR A 177 -0.08 -23.97 15.84
CA THR A 177 0.44 -25.34 15.92
C THR A 177 1.95 -25.33 16.24
N ILE A 178 2.51 -26.46 16.71
CA ILE A 178 3.94 -26.55 17.06
C ILE A 178 4.80 -26.25 15.83
N PHE A 179 4.50 -26.86 14.70
CA PHE A 179 5.17 -26.59 13.44
C PHE A 179 4.87 -25.17 12.94
N GLY A 180 3.66 -24.68 13.18
CA GLY A 180 3.26 -23.30 12.88
C GLY A 180 4.10 -22.26 13.61
N GLN A 181 4.55 -22.53 14.86
CA GLN A 181 5.48 -21.67 15.58
C GLN A 181 6.83 -21.58 14.86
N LEU A 182 7.36 -22.71 14.39
CA LEU A 182 8.60 -22.74 13.62
C LEU A 182 8.46 -21.97 12.31
N LEU A 183 7.37 -22.20 11.55
CA LEU A 183 7.11 -21.47 10.30
C LEU A 183 7.07 -19.96 10.51
N ARG A 184 6.41 -19.50 11.56
CA ARG A 184 6.31 -18.06 11.90
C ARG A 184 7.64 -17.47 12.37
N LYS A 185 8.38 -18.21 13.22
CA LYS A 185 9.71 -17.76 13.69
C LYS A 185 10.70 -17.61 12.54
N THR A 186 10.65 -18.48 11.55
CA THR A 186 11.51 -18.47 10.37
C THR A 186 10.94 -17.65 9.21
N SER A 187 9.69 -17.16 9.33
CA SER A 187 8.92 -16.50 8.26
C SER A 187 8.69 -17.37 7.01
N LEU A 188 8.85 -18.68 7.12
CA LEU A 188 8.56 -19.61 6.04
C LEU A 188 7.06 -19.65 5.70
N ASP A 189 6.19 -19.33 6.66
CA ASP A 189 4.76 -19.20 6.43
C ASP A 189 4.42 -18.15 5.37
N GLU A 190 5.26 -17.15 5.16
CA GLU A 190 5.05 -16.06 4.19
C GLU A 190 5.60 -16.37 2.79
N MET A 191 6.34 -17.48 2.60
CA MET A 191 6.92 -17.85 1.31
C MET A 191 5.92 -17.96 0.16
N PRO A 192 4.67 -18.43 0.33
CA PRO A 192 3.68 -18.43 -0.75
C PRO A 192 3.32 -17.04 -1.31
N GLN A 193 3.69 -15.95 -0.63
CA GLN A 193 3.48 -14.59 -1.15
C GLN A 193 4.26 -14.31 -2.44
N PHE A 194 5.30 -15.11 -2.78
CA PHE A 194 5.96 -15.00 -4.09
C PHE A 194 5.00 -15.27 -5.25
N PHE A 195 3.95 -16.05 -5.05
CA PHE A 195 2.85 -16.18 -6.04
C PHE A 195 2.04 -14.87 -6.17
N ASN A 196 1.84 -14.12 -5.07
CA ASN A 196 1.22 -12.80 -5.14
C ASN A 196 2.10 -11.79 -5.90
N VAL A 197 3.43 -11.89 -5.74
CA VAL A 197 4.36 -11.05 -6.50
C VAL A 197 4.27 -11.35 -8.01
N LEU A 198 4.25 -12.63 -8.41
CA LEU A 198 4.08 -13.00 -9.82
C LEU A 198 2.73 -12.52 -10.38
N LYS A 199 1.64 -12.64 -9.62
CA LYS A 199 0.33 -12.10 -10.00
C LYS A 199 0.33 -10.58 -10.17
N GLY A 200 1.23 -9.88 -9.49
CA GLY A 200 1.32 -8.43 -9.51
C GLY A 200 0.59 -7.72 -8.38
N ASP A 201 0.04 -8.47 -7.42
CA ASP A 201 -0.62 -7.94 -6.22
C ASP A 201 0.41 -7.35 -5.23
N MET A 202 1.61 -7.94 -5.21
CA MET A 202 2.71 -7.59 -4.30
C MET A 202 4.01 -7.32 -5.07
N SER A 203 5.00 -6.87 -4.34
CA SER A 203 6.41 -6.73 -4.73
C SER A 203 7.29 -7.53 -3.77
N VAL A 204 8.52 -7.85 -4.15
CA VAL A 204 9.50 -8.45 -3.21
C VAL A 204 9.79 -7.47 -2.08
N VAL A 205 10.06 -6.21 -2.42
CA VAL A 205 10.38 -5.15 -1.46
C VAL A 205 9.30 -4.06 -1.51
N GLY A 206 8.68 -3.78 -0.38
CA GLY A 206 7.64 -2.77 -0.22
C GLY A 206 7.13 -2.68 1.22
N PRO A 207 6.19 -1.78 1.52
CA PRO A 207 5.57 -1.70 2.84
C PRO A 207 4.78 -2.98 3.15
N ARG A 208 4.82 -3.43 4.42
CA ARG A 208 4.10 -4.64 4.86
C ARG A 208 2.58 -4.47 4.66
N PRO A 209 1.87 -5.43 4.05
CA PRO A 209 0.42 -5.36 3.87
C PRO A 209 -0.31 -5.54 5.20
N HIS A 210 -1.25 -4.64 5.53
CA HIS A 210 -2.06 -4.70 6.73
C HIS A 210 -3.41 -5.38 6.47
N MET A 211 -4.04 -5.88 7.55
CA MET A 211 -5.43 -6.37 7.53
C MET A 211 -6.37 -5.20 7.23
N LEU A 212 -7.51 -5.46 6.60
CA LEU A 212 -8.49 -4.43 6.27
C LEU A 212 -8.93 -3.64 7.50
N SER A 213 -9.30 -4.35 8.58
CA SER A 213 -9.72 -3.76 9.86
C SER A 213 -8.66 -2.86 10.51
N HIS A 214 -7.38 -3.21 10.37
CA HIS A 214 -6.28 -2.43 10.94
C HIS A 214 -5.98 -1.17 10.14
N THR A 215 -6.19 -1.20 8.82
CA THR A 215 -5.95 -0.04 7.99
C THR A 215 -6.85 1.12 8.38
N ASP A 216 -8.14 0.87 8.59
CA ASP A 216 -9.11 1.90 9.00
C ASP A 216 -8.78 2.48 10.39
N MET A 217 -8.32 1.62 11.32
CA MET A 217 -7.92 2.05 12.64
C MET A 217 -6.65 2.92 12.61
N TYR A 218 -5.63 2.50 11.85
CA TYR A 218 -4.37 3.24 11.76
C TYR A 218 -4.49 4.51 10.92
N ALA A 219 -5.34 4.53 9.88
CA ALA A 219 -5.59 5.72 9.09
C ALA A 219 -6.15 6.88 9.93
N LYS A 220 -6.93 6.56 10.99
CA LYS A 220 -7.47 7.56 11.92
C LYS A 220 -6.46 8.01 12.99
N LYS A 221 -5.43 7.22 13.28
CA LYS A 221 -4.48 7.46 14.38
C LYS A 221 -3.14 8.02 13.92
N ILE A 222 -2.73 7.69 12.70
CA ILE A 222 -1.39 7.98 12.18
C ILE A 222 -1.54 8.87 10.94
N ASP A 223 -1.04 10.09 11.04
CA ASP A 223 -1.01 11.01 9.89
C ASP A 223 -0.22 10.40 8.72
N LYS A 224 -0.72 10.60 7.52
CA LYS A 224 -0.12 10.08 6.27
C LYS A 224 0.04 8.55 6.19
N PHE A 225 -0.67 7.79 7.04
CA PHE A 225 -0.63 6.33 6.99
C PHE A 225 -1.00 5.77 5.61
N MET A 226 -1.93 6.41 4.93
CA MET A 226 -2.45 5.99 3.62
C MET A 226 -1.41 6.08 2.50
N VAL A 227 -0.39 6.92 2.65
CA VAL A 227 0.69 7.10 1.66
C VAL A 227 1.39 5.79 1.28
N ARG A 228 1.41 4.82 2.17
CA ARG A 228 1.96 3.48 1.93
C ARG A 228 1.26 2.73 0.79
N HIS A 229 0.02 3.09 0.45
CA HIS A 229 -0.75 2.45 -0.61
C HIS A 229 -0.47 3.02 -2.01
N PHE A 230 0.38 4.05 -2.15
CA PHE A 230 0.87 4.51 -3.45
C PHE A 230 1.88 3.55 -4.09
N VAL A 231 2.35 2.54 -3.36
CA VAL A 231 3.24 1.50 -3.87
C VAL A 231 2.68 0.12 -3.55
N LYS A 232 3.12 -0.91 -4.28
CA LYS A 232 2.72 -2.29 -3.98
C LYS A 232 3.28 -2.73 -2.63
N PRO A 233 2.51 -3.47 -1.81
CA PRO A 233 3.02 -4.04 -0.57
C PRO A 233 4.12 -5.07 -0.87
N GLY A 234 5.07 -5.19 0.07
CA GLY A 234 6.22 -6.09 -0.05
C GLY A 234 6.14 -7.32 0.84
N ILE A 235 6.84 -8.38 0.44
CA ILE A 235 7.16 -9.52 1.30
C ILE A 235 8.12 -9.07 2.40
N THR A 236 9.12 -8.26 2.01
CA THR A 236 10.04 -7.59 2.92
C THR A 236 10.04 -6.09 2.69
N GLY A 237 10.61 -5.32 3.62
CA GLY A 237 10.69 -3.88 3.53
C GLY A 237 11.49 -3.29 4.69
N LEU A 238 11.77 -1.99 4.63
CA LEU A 238 12.66 -1.30 5.58
C LEU A 238 12.27 -1.57 7.04
N ALA A 239 11.00 -1.43 7.40
CA ALA A 239 10.55 -1.68 8.77
C ALA A 239 10.83 -3.12 9.24
N GLN A 240 10.59 -4.12 8.36
CA GLN A 240 10.82 -5.53 8.70
C GLN A 240 12.31 -5.85 8.90
N VAL A 241 13.19 -5.30 8.07
CA VAL A 241 14.66 -5.53 8.20
C VAL A 241 15.28 -4.72 9.34
N SER A 242 14.62 -3.62 9.75
CA SER A 242 15.02 -2.83 10.91
C SER A 242 14.49 -3.37 12.26
N GLY A 243 13.90 -4.57 12.26
CA GLY A 243 13.44 -5.23 13.48
C GLY A 243 11.99 -4.89 13.92
N PHE A 244 11.31 -3.98 13.23
CA PHE A 244 9.90 -3.64 13.53
C PHE A 244 8.95 -4.72 12.99
N ARG A 245 8.95 -5.88 13.66
CA ARG A 245 8.06 -7.02 13.37
C ARG A 245 7.19 -7.31 14.59
N GLY A 246 5.86 -7.41 14.37
CA GLY A 246 4.92 -7.75 15.41
C GLY A 246 4.39 -6.55 16.19
N GLU A 247 3.91 -6.80 17.40
CA GLU A 247 3.52 -5.75 18.33
C GLU A 247 4.78 -5.05 18.84
N VAL A 248 4.88 -3.76 18.58
CA VAL A 248 5.88 -2.88 19.19
C VAL A 248 5.26 -2.41 20.49
N GLU A 249 5.93 -2.68 21.61
CA GLU A 249 5.58 -2.14 22.93
C GLU A 249 5.74 -0.62 22.97
#